data_a3a19b1f80b4e0882f4124eba0402631
#
_entry.id   a3a19b1f80b4e0882f4124eba0402631
#
_cell.length_a   1.000
_cell.length_b   1.000
_cell.length_c   1.000
_cell.angle_alpha   90.00
_cell.angle_beta   90.00
_cell.angle_gamma   90.00
#
_symmetry.space_group_name_H-M   'P 1'
#
loop_
_entity.id
_entity.type
_entity.pdbx_description
1 polymer ?
#
loop_
_entity_poly.entity_id
_entity_poly.type
_entity_poly.pdbx_seq_one_letter_code
_entity_poly.pdbx_strand_id
1 'polypeptide(L)'
;MEDIQDSVEKVLEESGYTDVAKAYILYRKQREKIRNLDKTILDYKDVVDNYVKVEDWRVKENSTITYSVGGLILNNSGAVTANYWLTEVYDREISDAHVNGDIHIHDLSMLTSYSCGWSLRKLLLDGLGGITGKITASPAKHLATLCNQMVNFLGIMQNEWAASQSFSSFDTYLAPFIKADSLSYDKVKKCMEAFVFGVNTPSRWGTQAPFSHIFMDLK
;
A
#
# COMPACT_ATOMS: atom_id res chain seq x y z
N MET A 1 -11.25 -9.33 -33.19
CA MET A 1 -9.94 -9.62 -33.82
C MET A 1 -9.23 -10.75 -33.11
N GLU A 2 -9.33 -10.83 -31.76
CA GLU A 2 -8.79 -11.93 -30.98
C GLU A 2 -9.41 -13.29 -31.30
N ASP A 3 -10.73 -13.36 -31.48
CA ASP A 3 -11.43 -14.60 -31.84
C ASP A 3 -10.89 -15.24 -33.15
N ILE A 4 -10.43 -14.41 -34.08
CA ILE A 4 -9.82 -14.91 -35.35
C ILE A 4 -8.43 -15.49 -35.01
N GLN A 5 -7.68 -14.87 -34.13
CA GLN A 5 -6.36 -15.34 -33.75
C GLN A 5 -6.43 -16.64 -32.94
N ASP A 6 -7.43 -16.78 -32.08
CA ASP A 6 -7.68 -18.01 -31.30
C ASP A 6 -8.09 -19.15 -32.26
N SER A 7 -8.88 -18.82 -33.27
CA SER A 7 -9.23 -19.79 -34.32
C SER A 7 -8.02 -20.25 -35.14
N VAL A 8 -7.06 -19.36 -35.41
CA VAL A 8 -5.80 -19.71 -36.10
C VAL A 8 -4.94 -20.63 -35.25
N GLU A 9 -4.80 -20.34 -33.94
CA GLU A 9 -4.06 -21.19 -33.01
C GLU A 9 -4.64 -22.59 -32.96
N LYS A 10 -5.96 -22.69 -32.80
CA LYS A 10 -6.68 -23.97 -32.77
C LYS A 10 -6.50 -24.77 -34.09
N VAL A 11 -6.62 -24.14 -35.23
CA VAL A 11 -6.42 -24.81 -36.51
C VAL A 11 -4.98 -25.30 -36.66
N LEU A 12 -3.99 -24.53 -36.24
CA LEU A 12 -2.60 -24.93 -36.32
C LEU A 12 -2.31 -26.14 -35.41
N GLU A 13 -2.88 -26.17 -34.21
CA GLU A 13 -2.75 -27.30 -33.26
C GLU A 13 -3.44 -28.57 -33.82
N GLU A 14 -4.70 -28.44 -34.25
CA GLU A 14 -5.49 -29.56 -34.80
C GLU A 14 -4.89 -30.12 -36.08
N SER A 15 -4.19 -29.29 -36.85
CA SER A 15 -3.51 -29.71 -38.10
C SER A 15 -2.12 -30.31 -37.86
N GLY A 16 -1.66 -30.42 -36.61
CA GLY A 16 -0.39 -31.04 -36.26
C GLY A 16 0.84 -30.12 -36.39
N TYR A 17 0.64 -28.83 -36.71
CA TYR A 17 1.73 -27.85 -36.81
C TYR A 17 2.08 -27.23 -35.47
N THR A 18 2.40 -28.06 -34.50
CA THR A 18 2.60 -27.66 -33.06
C THR A 18 3.72 -26.62 -32.88
N ASP A 19 4.79 -26.73 -33.65
CA ASP A 19 5.93 -25.76 -33.52
C ASP A 19 5.53 -24.39 -34.12
N VAL A 20 4.73 -24.38 -35.19
CA VAL A 20 4.20 -23.15 -35.81
C VAL A 20 3.18 -22.50 -34.86
N ALA A 21 2.30 -23.29 -34.24
CA ALA A 21 1.34 -22.82 -33.25
C ALA A 21 2.06 -22.14 -32.06
N LYS A 22 3.10 -22.79 -31.51
CA LYS A 22 3.91 -22.19 -30.43
C LYS A 22 4.59 -20.90 -30.84
N ALA A 23 5.19 -20.85 -32.05
CA ALA A 23 5.81 -19.62 -32.55
C ALA A 23 4.79 -18.50 -32.75
N TYR A 24 3.59 -18.83 -33.21
CA TYR A 24 2.50 -17.87 -33.39
C TYR A 24 1.98 -17.32 -32.04
N ILE A 25 1.79 -18.17 -31.04
CA ILE A 25 1.41 -17.78 -29.67
C ILE A 25 2.46 -16.83 -29.05
N LEU A 26 3.76 -17.18 -29.18
CA LEU A 26 4.84 -16.32 -28.70
C LEU A 26 4.86 -14.98 -29.41
N TYR A 27 4.66 -14.95 -30.71
CA TYR A 27 4.57 -13.72 -31.49
C TYR A 27 3.38 -12.84 -31.07
N ARG A 28 2.20 -13.45 -30.84
CA ARG A 28 1.01 -12.74 -30.32
C ARG A 28 1.34 -12.08 -28.96
N LYS A 29 1.87 -12.83 -28.01
CA LYS A 29 2.26 -12.31 -26.68
C LYS A 29 3.27 -11.17 -26.78
N GLN A 30 4.25 -11.26 -27.68
CA GLN A 30 5.20 -10.17 -27.88
C GLN A 30 4.53 -8.91 -28.45
N ARG A 31 3.63 -9.08 -29.44
CA ARG A 31 2.88 -7.96 -30.02
C ARG A 31 1.90 -7.33 -29.03
N GLU A 32 1.29 -8.14 -28.20
CA GLU A 32 0.43 -7.67 -27.11
C GLU A 32 1.25 -6.85 -26.09
N LYS A 33 2.42 -7.35 -25.68
CA LYS A 33 3.35 -6.59 -24.82
C LYS A 33 3.75 -5.25 -25.43
N ILE A 34 4.08 -5.21 -26.71
CA ILE A 34 4.45 -3.96 -27.40
C ILE A 34 3.25 -2.99 -27.41
N ARG A 35 2.05 -3.44 -27.75
CA ARG A 35 0.83 -2.61 -27.73
C ARG A 35 0.53 -2.08 -26.33
N ASN A 36 0.71 -2.91 -25.31
CA ASN A 36 0.50 -2.50 -23.92
C ASN A 36 1.57 -1.50 -23.47
N LEU A 37 2.83 -1.65 -23.91
CA LEU A 37 3.89 -0.67 -23.66
C LEU A 37 3.59 0.68 -24.32
N ASP A 38 3.19 0.68 -25.59
CA ASP A 38 2.83 1.90 -26.31
C ASP A 38 1.62 2.60 -25.66
N LYS A 39 0.63 1.84 -25.23
CA LYS A 39 -0.52 2.35 -24.47
C LYS A 39 -0.09 2.90 -23.12
N THR A 40 0.76 2.18 -22.39
CA THR A 40 1.29 2.62 -21.08
C THR A 40 2.08 3.92 -21.20
N ILE A 41 2.87 4.10 -22.25
CA ILE A 41 3.65 5.35 -22.47
C ILE A 41 2.74 6.53 -22.77
N LEU A 42 1.69 6.32 -23.58
CA LEU A 42 0.68 7.36 -23.85
C LEU A 42 -0.09 7.73 -22.58
N ASP A 43 -0.52 6.74 -21.81
CA ASP A 43 -1.26 6.93 -20.58
C ASP A 43 -0.39 7.59 -19.48
N TYR A 44 0.95 7.42 -19.51
CA TYR A 44 1.87 8.01 -18.54
C TYR A 44 1.86 9.55 -18.57
N LYS A 45 1.81 10.14 -19.76
CA LYS A 45 1.70 11.60 -19.90
C LYS A 45 0.40 12.09 -19.27
N ASP A 46 -0.70 11.39 -19.52
CA ASP A 46 -2.00 11.75 -18.95
C ASP A 46 -2.02 11.58 -17.43
N VAL A 47 -1.36 10.54 -16.90
CA VAL A 47 -1.20 10.33 -15.44
C VAL A 47 -0.47 11.52 -14.81
N VAL A 48 0.64 11.98 -15.41
CA VAL A 48 1.39 13.14 -14.90
C VAL A 48 0.59 14.43 -15.04
N ASP A 49 -0.02 14.67 -16.20
CA ASP A 49 -0.82 15.87 -16.46
C ASP A 49 -2.01 15.97 -15.49
N ASN A 50 -2.73 14.87 -15.26
CA ASN A 50 -3.85 14.81 -14.33
C ASN A 50 -3.42 15.11 -12.89
N TYR A 51 -2.28 14.59 -12.44
CA TYR A 51 -1.75 14.90 -11.12
C TYR A 51 -1.37 16.37 -10.98
N VAL A 52 -0.66 16.91 -11.96
CA VAL A 52 -0.20 18.30 -11.94
C VAL A 52 -1.37 19.30 -12.03
N LYS A 53 -2.36 19.01 -12.87
CA LYS A 53 -3.55 19.85 -13.06
C LYS A 53 -4.58 19.69 -11.95
N VAL A 54 -4.49 18.61 -11.17
CA VAL A 54 -5.43 18.31 -10.07
C VAL A 54 -6.88 18.13 -10.55
N GLU A 55 -7.08 17.67 -11.75
CA GLU A 55 -8.40 17.50 -12.37
C GLU A 55 -9.12 16.23 -11.87
N ASP A 56 -8.38 15.17 -11.49
CA ASP A 56 -8.93 13.91 -11.00
C ASP A 56 -8.93 13.85 -9.46
N TRP A 57 -10.11 13.73 -8.85
CA TRP A 57 -10.27 13.62 -7.40
C TRP A 57 -9.57 12.37 -6.80
N ARG A 58 -9.42 11.29 -7.57
CA ARG A 58 -8.76 10.04 -7.16
C ARG A 58 -7.28 10.25 -6.84
N VAL A 59 -6.65 11.22 -7.44
CA VAL A 59 -5.27 11.62 -7.15
C VAL A 59 -5.10 12.09 -5.70
N LYS A 60 -6.18 12.55 -5.07
CA LYS A 60 -6.21 13.09 -3.71
C LYS A 60 -6.89 12.17 -2.70
N GLU A 61 -7.42 11.04 -3.10
CA GLU A 61 -8.30 10.20 -2.27
C GLU A 61 -7.72 9.94 -0.86
N ASN A 62 -6.43 9.68 -0.76
CA ASN A 62 -5.75 9.40 0.49
C ASN A 62 -4.63 10.42 0.82
N SER A 63 -4.59 11.55 0.15
CA SER A 63 -3.53 12.55 0.34
C SER A 63 -3.99 13.67 1.26
N THR A 64 -3.19 13.96 2.27
CA THR A 64 -3.37 15.14 3.15
C THR A 64 -2.76 16.41 2.57
N ILE A 65 -2.06 16.31 1.44
CA ILE A 65 -1.34 17.40 0.78
C ILE A 65 -1.86 17.57 -0.65
N THR A 66 -2.11 18.81 -1.06
CA THR A 66 -2.65 19.13 -2.39
C THR A 66 -1.69 18.78 -3.52
N TYR A 67 -0.39 18.98 -3.31
CA TYR A 67 0.69 18.63 -4.25
C TYR A 67 1.98 18.35 -3.47
N SER A 68 2.69 17.32 -3.86
CA SER A 68 4.07 17.07 -3.40
C SER A 68 4.84 16.26 -4.43
N VAL A 69 6.17 16.40 -4.43
CA VAL A 69 7.04 15.57 -5.29
C VAL A 69 6.89 14.09 -4.92
N GLY A 70 6.81 13.77 -3.64
CA GLY A 70 6.55 12.40 -3.17
C GLY A 70 5.23 11.86 -3.68
N GLY A 71 4.16 12.67 -3.64
CA GLY A 71 2.86 12.30 -4.17
C GLY A 71 2.87 12.05 -5.69
N LEU A 72 3.59 12.87 -6.45
CA LEU A 72 3.78 12.65 -7.88
C LEU A 72 4.48 11.30 -8.16
N ILE A 73 5.54 10.99 -7.40
CA ILE A 73 6.26 9.72 -7.53
C ILE A 73 5.33 8.54 -7.23
N LEU A 74 4.57 8.61 -6.14
CA LEU A 74 3.61 7.56 -5.78
C LEU A 74 2.50 7.41 -6.81
N ASN A 75 1.95 8.50 -7.33
CA ASN A 75 0.92 8.46 -8.35
C ASN A 75 1.41 7.77 -9.63
N ASN A 76 2.61 8.13 -10.08
CA ASN A 76 3.22 7.52 -11.26
C ASN A 76 3.55 6.03 -11.04
N SER A 77 4.16 5.70 -9.90
CA SER A 77 4.44 4.32 -9.52
C SER A 77 3.16 3.51 -9.38
N GLY A 78 2.13 4.11 -8.78
CA GLY A 78 0.83 3.50 -8.58
C GLY A 78 0.13 3.15 -9.89
N ALA A 79 0.16 4.03 -10.88
CA ALA A 79 -0.42 3.77 -12.20
C ALA A 79 0.24 2.55 -12.89
N VAL A 80 1.58 2.46 -12.83
CA VAL A 80 2.33 1.32 -13.36
C VAL A 80 1.98 0.03 -12.62
N THR A 81 1.89 0.11 -11.29
CA THR A 81 1.55 -1.04 -10.44
C THR A 81 0.12 -1.52 -10.69
N ALA A 82 -0.84 -0.60 -10.81
CA ALA A 82 -2.24 -0.94 -11.13
C ALA A 82 -2.36 -1.62 -12.49
N ASN A 83 -1.63 -1.13 -13.49
CA ASN A 83 -1.58 -1.80 -14.78
C ASN A 83 -1.02 -3.23 -14.67
N TYR A 84 0.03 -3.43 -13.88
CA TYR A 84 0.59 -4.77 -13.65
C TYR A 84 -0.43 -5.72 -13.01
N TRP A 85 -1.17 -5.28 -11.98
CA TRP A 85 -2.23 -6.07 -11.37
C TRP A 85 -3.28 -6.52 -12.40
N LEU A 86 -3.74 -5.57 -13.22
CA LEU A 86 -4.83 -5.80 -14.18
C LEU A 86 -4.40 -6.57 -15.43
N THR A 87 -3.10 -6.60 -15.76
CA THR A 87 -2.63 -7.28 -16.98
C THR A 87 -1.91 -8.59 -16.72
N GLU A 88 -1.25 -8.74 -15.56
CA GLU A 88 -0.38 -9.89 -15.30
C GLU A 88 -0.85 -10.76 -14.12
N VAL A 89 -1.66 -10.21 -13.19
CA VAL A 89 -2.02 -10.92 -11.96
C VAL A 89 -3.48 -11.38 -11.97
N TYR A 90 -4.42 -10.48 -12.27
CA TYR A 90 -5.83 -10.83 -12.32
C TYR A 90 -6.21 -11.45 -13.67
N ASP A 91 -7.12 -12.42 -13.62
CA ASP A 91 -7.75 -12.94 -14.82
C ASP A 91 -8.47 -11.82 -15.59
N ARG A 92 -8.50 -11.95 -16.91
CA ARG A 92 -9.07 -10.93 -17.80
C ARG A 92 -10.52 -10.56 -17.45
N GLU A 93 -11.32 -11.54 -17.04
CA GLU A 93 -12.72 -11.32 -16.65
C GLU A 93 -12.83 -10.37 -15.44
N ILE A 94 -11.95 -10.55 -14.45
CA ILE A 94 -11.90 -9.70 -13.25
C ILE A 94 -11.40 -8.30 -13.61
N SER A 95 -10.37 -8.21 -14.43
CA SER A 95 -9.80 -6.95 -14.88
C SER A 95 -10.79 -6.14 -15.72
N ASP A 96 -11.47 -6.78 -16.66
CA ASP A 96 -12.51 -6.16 -17.50
C ASP A 96 -13.68 -5.67 -16.62
N ALA A 97 -14.12 -6.45 -15.63
CA ALA A 97 -15.18 -6.06 -14.69
C ALA A 97 -14.77 -4.81 -13.87
N HIS A 98 -13.51 -4.73 -13.43
CA HIS A 98 -13.00 -3.54 -12.74
C HIS A 98 -12.95 -2.31 -13.66
N VAL A 99 -12.41 -2.46 -14.87
CA VAL A 99 -12.28 -1.37 -15.85
C VAL A 99 -13.64 -0.85 -16.29
N ASN A 100 -14.62 -1.76 -16.46
CA ASN A 100 -16.00 -1.40 -16.85
C ASN A 100 -16.82 -0.81 -15.68
N GLY A 101 -16.33 -0.91 -14.44
CA GLY A 101 -17.02 -0.40 -13.26
C GLY A 101 -18.06 -1.36 -12.67
N ASP A 102 -18.06 -2.63 -13.07
CA ASP A 102 -18.95 -3.66 -12.50
C ASP A 102 -18.52 -4.04 -11.06
N ILE A 103 -17.22 -3.98 -10.80
CA ILE A 103 -16.62 -4.16 -9.47
C ILE A 103 -15.54 -3.10 -9.23
N HIS A 104 -15.16 -2.91 -7.95
CA HIS A 104 -14.02 -2.07 -7.59
C HIS A 104 -12.99 -2.87 -6.80
N ILE A 105 -11.75 -2.91 -7.29
CA ILE A 105 -10.60 -3.50 -6.58
C ILE A 105 -9.81 -2.34 -5.97
N HIS A 106 -9.68 -2.38 -4.63
CA HIS A 106 -8.96 -1.35 -3.87
C HIS A 106 -7.44 -1.48 -4.00
N ASP A 107 -6.74 -0.36 -3.83
CA ASP A 107 -5.30 -0.27 -3.60
C ASP A 107 -4.42 -0.95 -4.67
N LEU A 108 -4.88 -0.96 -5.92
CA LEU A 108 -4.09 -1.45 -7.06
C LEU A 108 -2.78 -0.68 -7.27
N SER A 109 -2.65 0.50 -6.66
CA SER A 109 -1.43 1.31 -6.73
C SER A 109 -0.23 0.73 -5.98
N MET A 110 -0.41 -0.35 -5.21
CA MET A 110 0.63 -0.96 -4.39
C MET A 110 0.66 -2.49 -4.54
N LEU A 111 1.87 -3.07 -4.62
CA LEU A 111 2.10 -4.53 -4.56
C LEU A 111 2.38 -4.92 -3.11
N THR A 112 1.37 -4.89 -2.26
CA THR A 112 1.54 -5.13 -0.82
C THR A 112 0.29 -5.74 -0.20
N SER A 113 0.41 -6.21 1.03
CA SER A 113 -0.72 -6.67 1.83
C SER A 113 -1.62 -5.51 2.23
N TYR A 114 -2.91 -5.80 2.48
CA TYR A 114 -3.90 -4.75 2.70
C TYR A 114 -3.83 -4.16 4.11
N SER A 115 -4.26 -4.88 5.13
CA SER A 115 -4.32 -4.41 6.51
C SER A 115 -3.60 -5.37 7.46
N CYS A 116 -3.11 -4.86 8.60
CA CYS A 116 -2.41 -5.69 9.57
C CYS A 116 -2.71 -5.30 11.02
N GLY A 117 -2.82 -6.32 11.89
CA GLY A 117 -2.83 -6.16 13.34
C GLY A 117 -1.46 -6.47 13.94
N TRP A 118 -0.96 -5.56 14.76
CA TRP A 118 0.33 -5.68 15.40
C TRP A 118 0.22 -6.01 16.88
N SER A 119 1.05 -6.92 17.36
CA SER A 119 1.16 -7.21 18.77
C SER A 119 1.93 -6.09 19.47
N LEU A 120 1.22 -5.27 20.24
CA LEU A 120 1.87 -4.24 21.07
C LEU A 120 2.81 -4.86 22.08
N ARG A 121 2.48 -6.03 22.64
CA ARG A 121 3.36 -6.78 23.53
C ARG A 121 4.72 -7.07 22.91
N LYS A 122 4.76 -7.43 21.61
CA LYS A 122 6.03 -7.71 20.93
C LYS A 122 6.87 -6.44 20.82
N LEU A 123 6.28 -5.31 20.47
CA LEU A 123 6.98 -4.02 20.44
C LEU A 123 7.54 -3.64 21.83
N LEU A 124 6.79 -3.91 22.90
CA LEU A 124 7.23 -3.64 24.27
C LEU A 124 8.43 -4.49 24.70
N LEU A 125 8.51 -5.74 24.25
CA LEU A 125 9.59 -6.65 24.61
C LEU A 125 10.85 -6.45 23.77
N ASP A 126 10.68 -6.23 22.49
CA ASP A 126 11.78 -6.20 21.51
C ASP A 126 12.27 -4.76 21.23
N GLY A 127 11.43 -3.75 21.48
CA GLY A 127 11.66 -2.39 21.02
C GLY A 127 11.53 -2.27 19.50
N LEU A 128 12.14 -1.25 18.91
CA LEU A 128 12.24 -1.13 17.46
C LEU A 128 13.50 -1.84 16.98
N GLY A 129 13.35 -3.12 16.64
CA GLY A 129 14.39 -3.89 15.98
C GLY A 129 14.63 -3.33 14.57
N GLY A 130 15.86 -2.95 14.28
CA GLY A 130 16.22 -2.39 13.00
C GLY A 130 16.71 -3.43 12.02
N ILE A 131 16.94 -2.97 10.79
CA ILE A 131 17.73 -3.70 9.81
C ILE A 131 19.18 -3.78 10.31
N THR A 132 19.84 -4.91 10.12
CA THR A 132 21.24 -5.10 10.51
C THR A 132 22.12 -3.91 10.05
N GLY A 133 22.86 -3.31 11.00
CA GLY A 133 23.70 -2.16 10.73
C GLY A 133 22.99 -0.79 10.74
N LYS A 134 21.70 -0.74 11.08
CA LYS A 134 20.93 0.50 11.30
C LYS A 134 20.71 0.76 12.79
N ILE A 135 20.29 1.98 13.13
CA ILE A 135 19.93 2.36 14.50
C ILE A 135 18.74 1.54 14.96
N THR A 136 18.86 0.97 16.14
CA THR A 136 17.80 0.26 16.85
C THR A 136 17.37 1.05 18.08
N ALA A 137 16.13 0.90 18.51
CA ALA A 137 15.63 1.46 19.76
C ALA A 137 15.30 0.32 20.73
N SER A 138 15.94 0.34 21.91
CA SER A 138 15.65 -0.61 22.98
C SER A 138 14.20 -0.49 23.45
N PRO A 139 13.65 -1.50 24.15
CA PRO A 139 12.33 -1.44 24.76
C PRO A 139 12.09 -0.16 25.54
N ALA A 140 10.94 0.47 25.36
CA ALA A 140 10.58 1.69 26.07
C ALA A 140 10.45 1.44 27.56
N LYS A 141 10.95 2.39 28.35
CA LYS A 141 10.81 2.37 29.82
C LYS A 141 9.74 3.34 30.34
N HIS A 142 9.36 4.32 29.51
CA HIS A 142 8.43 5.41 29.84
C HIS A 142 7.34 5.54 28.81
N LEU A 143 6.14 5.97 29.23
CA LEU A 143 4.96 6.12 28.35
C LEU A 143 5.25 6.99 27.12
N ALA A 144 5.89 8.13 27.31
CA ALA A 144 6.20 9.04 26.20
C ALA A 144 7.12 8.39 25.14
N THR A 145 8.11 7.62 25.58
CA THR A 145 9.01 6.88 24.69
C THR A 145 8.25 5.80 23.94
N LEU A 146 7.35 5.08 24.63
CA LEU A 146 6.51 4.06 24.01
C LEU A 146 5.60 4.66 22.94
N CYS A 147 4.92 5.77 23.24
CA CYS A 147 4.08 6.47 22.25
C CYS A 147 4.88 6.84 21.00
N ASN A 148 6.09 7.36 21.18
CA ASN A 148 6.95 7.69 20.04
C ASN A 148 7.40 6.45 19.25
N GLN A 149 7.74 5.36 19.93
CA GLN A 149 8.06 4.09 19.25
C GLN A 149 6.87 3.53 18.45
N MET A 150 5.66 3.61 18.99
CA MET A 150 4.44 3.22 18.28
C MET A 150 4.22 4.06 17.03
N VAL A 151 4.36 5.38 17.11
CA VAL A 151 4.25 6.27 15.94
C VAL A 151 5.27 5.91 14.86
N ASN A 152 6.54 5.75 15.25
CA ASN A 152 7.61 5.39 14.33
C ASN A 152 7.37 4.01 13.69
N PHE A 153 6.91 3.04 14.47
CA PHE A 153 6.59 1.70 13.99
C PHE A 153 5.50 1.75 12.93
N LEU A 154 4.37 2.42 13.21
CA LEU A 154 3.28 2.56 12.25
C LEU A 154 3.71 3.32 10.99
N GLY A 155 4.51 4.37 11.14
CA GLY A 155 5.06 5.14 10.03
C GLY A 155 5.99 4.32 9.13
N ILE A 156 6.79 3.42 9.69
CA ILE A 156 7.64 2.50 8.92
C ILE A 156 6.77 1.45 8.22
N MET A 157 5.87 0.82 8.97
CA MET A 157 5.10 -0.32 8.48
C MET A 157 4.06 0.07 7.42
N GLN A 158 3.61 1.32 7.38
CA GLN A 158 2.71 1.76 6.31
C GLN A 158 3.35 1.74 4.91
N ASN A 159 4.67 1.61 4.80
CA ASN A 159 5.32 1.41 3.51
C ASN A 159 5.20 -0.03 3.00
N GLU A 160 4.83 -0.97 3.88
CA GLU A 160 4.69 -2.39 3.60
C GLU A 160 3.22 -2.86 3.59
N TRP A 161 2.28 -1.99 4.00
CA TRP A 161 0.84 -2.26 4.04
C TRP A 161 0.06 -1.11 3.42
N ALA A 162 -0.90 -1.45 2.54
CA ALA A 162 -1.67 -0.45 1.81
C ALA A 162 -2.68 0.28 2.69
N ALA A 163 -3.36 -0.45 3.57
CA ALA A 163 -4.46 0.07 4.36
C ALA A 163 -4.17 0.15 5.86
N SER A 164 -5.15 -0.16 6.69
CA SER A 164 -5.11 0.11 8.12
C SER A 164 -4.15 -0.79 8.88
N GLN A 165 -3.55 -0.21 9.91
CA GLN A 165 -2.72 -0.89 10.89
C GLN A 165 -3.30 -0.70 12.28
N SER A 166 -3.25 -1.72 13.11
CA SER A 166 -3.83 -1.68 14.43
C SER A 166 -2.91 -2.24 15.51
N PHE A 167 -3.03 -1.69 16.73
CA PHE A 167 -2.49 -2.29 17.93
C PHE A 167 -3.60 -2.89 18.77
N SER A 168 -3.38 -4.12 19.26
CA SER A 168 -4.27 -4.79 20.21
C SER A 168 -3.98 -4.40 21.64
N SER A 169 -5.02 -4.45 22.51
CA SER A 169 -4.91 -4.29 23.97
C SER A 169 -4.16 -3.01 24.38
N PHE A 170 -4.49 -1.91 23.72
CA PHE A 170 -3.77 -0.64 23.85
C PHE A 170 -3.76 -0.12 25.30
N ASP A 171 -4.92 -0.05 25.94
CA ASP A 171 -5.08 0.38 27.33
C ASP A 171 -4.38 -0.56 28.31
N THR A 172 -4.56 -1.86 28.15
CA THR A 172 -3.94 -2.89 29.01
C THR A 172 -2.42 -2.80 29.02
N TYR A 173 -1.80 -2.61 27.85
CA TYR A 173 -0.34 -2.55 27.76
C TYR A 173 0.26 -1.19 28.12
N LEU A 174 -0.49 -0.10 28.03
CA LEU A 174 -0.02 1.22 28.42
C LEU A 174 -0.17 1.48 29.93
N ALA A 175 -1.17 0.91 30.59
CA ALA A 175 -1.46 1.11 32.01
C ALA A 175 -0.25 0.87 32.94
N PRO A 176 0.59 -0.17 32.76
CA PRO A 176 1.77 -0.38 33.57
C PRO A 176 2.76 0.77 33.57
N PHE A 177 2.94 1.44 32.40
CA PHE A 177 3.84 2.61 32.30
C PHE A 177 3.30 3.83 33.04
N ILE A 178 1.98 4.04 32.99
CA ILE A 178 1.31 5.11 33.72
C ILE A 178 1.52 4.91 35.22
N LYS A 179 1.36 3.68 35.71
CA LYS A 179 1.56 3.32 37.11
C LYS A 179 3.03 3.44 37.53
N ALA A 180 3.95 2.92 36.74
CA ALA A 180 5.39 2.92 37.09
C ALA A 180 5.95 4.33 37.19
N ASP A 181 5.56 5.23 36.32
CA ASP A 181 5.99 6.63 36.31
C ASP A 181 5.11 7.54 37.21
N SER A 182 4.08 7.00 37.86
CA SER A 182 3.10 7.75 38.67
C SER A 182 2.57 8.99 37.91
N LEU A 183 2.18 8.82 36.66
CA LEU A 183 1.78 9.91 35.79
C LEU A 183 0.43 10.49 36.22
N SER A 184 0.35 11.83 36.26
CA SER A 184 -0.94 12.53 36.38
C SER A 184 -1.74 12.43 35.09
N TYR A 185 -3.05 12.65 35.18
CA TYR A 185 -3.97 12.67 34.01
C TYR A 185 -3.45 13.61 32.90
N ASP A 186 -3.01 14.83 33.26
CA ASP A 186 -2.51 15.81 32.29
C ASP A 186 -1.26 15.32 31.54
N LYS A 187 -0.39 14.59 32.20
CA LYS A 187 0.81 14.00 31.58
C LYS A 187 0.42 12.87 30.62
N VAL A 188 -0.51 12.00 31.04
CA VAL A 188 -1.03 10.93 30.17
C VAL A 188 -1.72 11.54 28.97
N LYS A 189 -2.59 12.53 29.17
CA LYS A 189 -3.27 13.26 28.08
C LYS A 189 -2.28 13.81 27.06
N LYS A 190 -1.20 14.48 27.51
CA LYS A 190 -0.15 14.98 26.63
C LYS A 190 0.56 13.88 25.83
N CYS A 191 0.79 12.72 26.42
CA CYS A 191 1.36 11.58 25.71
C CYS A 191 0.40 11.07 24.60
N MET A 192 -0.90 11.03 24.90
CA MET A 192 -1.92 10.62 23.92
C MET A 192 -2.08 11.67 22.81
N GLU A 193 -2.08 12.94 23.16
CA GLU A 193 -2.09 14.03 22.16
C GLU A 193 -0.88 13.94 21.24
N ALA A 194 0.32 13.69 21.77
CA ALA A 194 1.53 13.49 20.98
C ALA A 194 1.44 12.25 20.08
N PHE A 195 0.88 11.15 20.58
CA PHE A 195 0.63 9.94 19.79
C PHE A 195 -0.34 10.22 18.63
N VAL A 196 -1.51 10.81 18.92
CA VAL A 196 -2.52 11.15 17.90
C VAL A 196 -1.94 12.10 16.86
N PHE A 197 -1.22 13.14 17.29
CA PHE A 197 -0.54 14.05 16.36
C PHE A 197 0.48 13.31 15.49
N GLY A 198 1.30 12.44 16.10
CA GLY A 198 2.32 11.68 15.39
C GLY A 198 1.75 10.75 14.32
N VAL A 199 0.67 10.01 14.61
CA VAL A 199 0.03 9.13 13.62
C VAL A 199 -0.74 9.89 12.52
N ASN A 200 -1.07 11.16 12.76
CA ASN A 200 -1.66 12.04 11.73
C ASN A 200 -0.62 12.79 10.88
N THR A 201 0.67 12.62 11.20
CA THR A 201 1.73 13.23 10.40
C THR A 201 1.99 12.39 9.15
N PRO A 202 1.97 12.99 7.95
CA PRO A 202 2.25 12.28 6.71
C PRO A 202 3.65 11.66 6.74
N SER A 203 3.74 10.34 6.61
CA SER A 203 5.01 9.60 6.67
C SER A 203 5.32 8.81 5.39
N ARG A 204 4.31 8.31 4.67
CA ARG A 204 4.51 7.68 3.37
C ARG A 204 4.83 8.75 2.32
N TRP A 205 6.10 8.90 1.99
CA TRP A 205 6.58 9.90 1.03
C TRP A 205 6.05 11.33 1.28
N GLY A 206 5.67 11.63 2.51
CA GLY A 206 5.13 12.94 2.89
C GLY A 206 3.71 13.23 2.39
N THR A 207 2.96 12.21 1.95
CA THR A 207 1.61 12.41 1.39
C THR A 207 0.50 11.78 2.21
N GLN A 208 0.76 10.68 2.89
CA GLN A 208 -0.24 9.92 3.62
C GLN A 208 0.18 9.68 5.06
N ALA A 209 -0.73 9.94 5.99
CA ALA A 209 -0.62 9.50 7.37
C ALA A 209 -1.02 8.02 7.49
N PRO A 210 -0.44 7.24 8.45
CA PRO A 210 -0.86 5.86 8.65
C PRO A 210 -2.31 5.78 9.11
N PHE A 211 -3.12 4.99 8.40
CA PHE A 211 -4.43 4.59 8.90
C PHE A 211 -4.24 3.72 10.13
N SER A 212 -4.55 4.28 11.30
CA SER A 212 -4.24 3.65 12.57
C SER A 212 -5.49 3.34 13.37
N HIS A 213 -5.58 2.12 13.88
CA HIS A 213 -6.62 1.69 14.81
C HIS A 213 -6.00 1.24 16.13
N ILE A 214 -6.69 1.47 17.21
CA ILE A 214 -6.37 0.93 18.51
C ILE A 214 -7.54 0.09 19.02
N PHE A 215 -7.24 -1.10 19.51
CA PHE A 215 -8.23 -1.94 20.19
C PHE A 215 -8.01 -1.85 21.69
N MET A 216 -9.09 -1.60 22.41
CA MET A 216 -9.10 -1.48 23.86
C MET A 216 -9.77 -2.69 24.49
N ASP A 217 -9.20 -3.18 25.59
CA ASP A 217 -9.77 -4.28 26.38
C ASP A 217 -10.74 -3.68 27.43
N LEU A 218 -11.88 -3.19 26.96
CA LEU A 218 -12.89 -2.63 27.86
C LEU A 218 -13.34 -3.69 28.89
N LYS A 219 -12.95 -3.49 30.15
CA LYS A 219 -13.37 -4.31 31.31
C LYS A 219 -14.25 -3.49 32.23
#